data_cb52743a1b391e31929dac92c9e61006
#
_entry.id   cb52743a1b391e31929dac92c9e61006
#
_cell.length_a   1.000
_cell.length_b   1.000
_cell.length_c   1.000
_cell.angle_alpha   90.00
_cell.angle_beta   90.00
_cell.angle_gamma   90.00
#
_symmetry.space_group_name_H-M   'P 1'
#
loop_
_entity.id
_entity.type
_entity.pdbx_description
1 polymer ?
#
loop_
_entity_poly.entity_id
_entity_poly.type
_entity_poly.pdbx_seq_one_letter_code
_entity_poly.pdbx_strand_id
1 'polypeptide(L)'
;ADYVGTPAEGYQVGAVRTVPDTISVAGSTEGLESLADNNNVITIPEDSIDISGESEDVEKKISLTNLLPDNVKLTSDSSEDVWVTVSILPAGSREFEFPTKNIEVKNKPKDLQVTFETAQIEVRIKSDNKDLDDLNNDKDIKASIDLDGKKEGSYEVPVEIVLPDGYETVEDVTTEVVISSGTAVDDSKENKE
;
A
#
# COMPACT_ATOMS: atom_id res chain seq x y z
N ALA A 1 -13.56 -0.64 5.91
CA ALA A 1 -13.85 -2.06 6.14
C ALA A 1 -13.65 -2.41 7.59
N ASP A 2 -14.40 -3.37 8.09
CA ASP A 2 -14.28 -3.93 9.42
C ASP A 2 -14.13 -5.45 9.31
N TYR A 3 -13.86 -6.16 10.41
CA TYR A 3 -13.63 -7.59 10.42
C TYR A 3 -14.17 -8.23 11.70
N VAL A 4 -14.30 -9.57 11.71
CA VAL A 4 -14.64 -10.37 12.90
C VAL A 4 -13.52 -11.33 13.26
N GLY A 5 -13.50 -11.78 14.51
CA GLY A 5 -12.54 -12.75 15.02
C GLY A 5 -11.33 -12.13 15.72
N THR A 6 -10.42 -12.98 16.12
CA THR A 6 -9.13 -12.63 16.72
C THR A 6 -8.02 -13.45 16.07
N PRO A 7 -6.85 -12.85 15.79
CA PRO A 7 -5.75 -13.58 15.18
C PRO A 7 -5.21 -14.70 16.10
N ALA A 8 -4.30 -15.50 15.59
CA ALA A 8 -3.63 -16.54 16.34
C ALA A 8 -2.89 -15.99 17.57
N GLU A 9 -2.65 -16.87 18.56
CA GLU A 9 -1.86 -16.51 19.75
C GLU A 9 -0.45 -16.03 19.34
N GLY A 10 -0.02 -14.89 19.88
CA GLY A 10 1.26 -14.26 19.53
C GLY A 10 1.19 -13.31 18.33
N TYR A 11 -0.03 -13.07 17.80
CA TYR A 11 -0.26 -12.15 16.70
C TYR A 11 -1.25 -11.04 17.09
N GLN A 12 -1.23 -9.98 16.33
CA GLN A 12 -2.11 -8.80 16.49
C GLN A 12 -2.55 -8.30 15.13
N VAL A 13 -3.63 -7.54 15.07
CA VAL A 13 -4.07 -6.87 13.85
C VAL A 13 -3.25 -5.60 13.64
N GLY A 14 -2.74 -5.45 12.44
CA GLY A 14 -2.11 -4.24 11.94
C GLY A 14 -3.10 -3.32 11.22
N ALA A 15 -2.76 -2.88 10.02
CA ALA A 15 -3.62 -2.03 9.22
C ALA A 15 -4.74 -2.81 8.52
N VAL A 16 -5.86 -2.12 8.27
CA VAL A 16 -6.91 -2.58 7.35
C VAL A 16 -6.90 -1.67 6.14
N ARG A 17 -6.70 -2.25 4.97
CA ARG A 17 -6.58 -1.51 3.69
C ARG A 17 -7.60 -1.97 2.69
N THR A 18 -7.98 -1.08 1.78
CA THR A 18 -8.89 -1.36 0.66
C THR A 18 -8.27 -0.87 -0.64
N VAL A 19 -8.33 -1.68 -1.69
CA VAL A 19 -7.84 -1.31 -3.03
C VAL A 19 -8.90 -1.63 -4.07
N PRO A 20 -9.42 -0.63 -4.78
CA PRO A 20 -9.18 0.81 -4.60
C PRO A 20 -9.77 1.34 -3.28
N ASP A 21 -9.21 2.42 -2.75
CA ASP A 21 -9.69 3.11 -1.54
C ASP A 21 -10.83 4.09 -1.86
N THR A 22 -10.91 4.52 -3.11
CA THR A 22 -11.94 5.41 -3.63
C THR A 22 -12.55 4.87 -4.92
N ILE A 23 -13.83 5.14 -5.14
CA ILE A 23 -14.56 4.74 -6.33
C ILE A 23 -15.44 5.89 -6.83
N SER A 24 -15.75 5.89 -8.13
CA SER A 24 -16.68 6.83 -8.71
C SER A 24 -18.05 6.19 -8.90
N VAL A 25 -19.07 6.91 -8.49
CA VAL A 25 -20.46 6.47 -8.59
C VAL A 25 -21.33 7.51 -9.31
N ALA A 26 -22.42 7.04 -9.93
CA ALA A 26 -23.44 7.88 -10.53
C ALA A 26 -24.82 7.36 -10.10
N GLY A 27 -25.79 8.26 -9.92
CA GLY A 27 -27.12 7.85 -9.48
C GLY A 27 -28.13 8.96 -9.52
N SER A 28 -29.33 8.67 -9.00
CA SER A 28 -30.35 9.69 -8.77
C SER A 28 -29.93 10.68 -7.68
N THR A 29 -30.51 11.86 -7.67
CA THR A 29 -30.26 12.86 -6.62
C THR A 29 -30.49 12.26 -5.22
N GLU A 30 -31.59 11.53 -5.02
CA GLU A 30 -31.95 10.90 -3.76
C GLU A 30 -30.90 9.80 -3.34
N GLY A 31 -30.43 8.99 -4.29
CA GLY A 31 -29.40 7.97 -4.02
C GLY A 31 -28.05 8.59 -3.64
N LEU A 32 -27.66 9.67 -4.31
CA LEU A 32 -26.42 10.40 -3.98
C LEU A 32 -26.53 11.17 -2.66
N GLU A 33 -27.68 11.71 -2.32
CA GLU A 33 -27.97 12.32 -1.01
C GLU A 33 -27.84 11.27 0.12
N SER A 34 -28.32 10.03 -0.10
CA SER A 34 -28.16 8.94 0.86
C SER A 34 -26.69 8.59 1.12
N LEU A 35 -25.83 8.65 0.10
CA LEU A 35 -24.37 8.49 0.28
C LEU A 35 -23.77 9.68 1.03
N ALA A 36 -24.20 10.90 0.71
CA ALA A 36 -23.72 12.10 1.37
C ALA A 36 -24.07 12.11 2.87
N ASP A 37 -25.24 11.63 3.26
CA ASP A 37 -25.66 11.46 4.64
C ASP A 37 -24.77 10.45 5.41
N ASN A 38 -24.17 9.49 4.69
CA ASN A 38 -23.16 8.57 5.21
C ASN A 38 -21.71 9.03 4.92
N ASN A 39 -21.47 10.34 4.84
CA ASN A 39 -20.15 10.94 4.58
C ASN A 39 -19.45 10.45 3.29
N ASN A 40 -20.20 10.02 2.30
CA ASN A 40 -19.72 9.38 1.07
C ASN A 40 -18.88 8.11 1.33
N VAL A 41 -19.22 7.35 2.36
CA VAL A 41 -18.55 6.11 2.74
C VAL A 41 -19.46 4.92 2.44
N ILE A 42 -18.92 3.94 1.73
CA ILE A 42 -19.54 2.61 1.56
C ILE A 42 -18.94 1.69 2.63
N THR A 43 -19.81 1.18 3.50
CA THR A 43 -19.37 0.29 4.58
C THR A 43 -19.40 -1.15 4.10
N ILE A 44 -18.26 -1.84 4.25
CA ILE A 44 -18.17 -3.28 4.06
C ILE A 44 -18.57 -3.94 5.37
N PRO A 45 -19.54 -4.88 5.37
CA PRO A 45 -19.97 -5.57 6.57
C PRO A 45 -18.81 -6.31 7.25
N GLU A 46 -18.76 -6.26 8.58
CA GLU A 46 -17.69 -6.86 9.37
C GLU A 46 -17.61 -8.40 9.22
N ASP A 47 -18.77 -9.07 9.08
CA ASP A 47 -18.86 -10.50 8.85
C ASP A 47 -18.34 -10.96 7.47
N SER A 48 -18.02 -9.99 6.60
CA SER A 48 -17.41 -10.27 5.30
C SER A 48 -15.96 -10.78 5.45
N ILE A 49 -15.27 -10.47 6.55
CA ILE A 49 -13.87 -10.80 6.78
C ILE A 49 -13.72 -11.42 8.16
N ASP A 50 -13.29 -12.68 8.21
CA ASP A 50 -13.02 -13.40 9.46
C ASP A 50 -11.52 -13.68 9.56
N ILE A 51 -10.90 -13.19 10.64
CA ILE A 51 -9.47 -13.35 10.94
C ILE A 51 -9.20 -14.33 12.07
N SER A 52 -10.18 -15.16 12.43
CA SER A 52 -10.10 -16.07 13.57
C SER A 52 -8.97 -17.10 13.40
N GLY A 53 -7.95 -17.00 14.26
CA GLY A 53 -6.82 -17.92 14.29
C GLY A 53 -5.80 -17.72 13.17
N GLU A 54 -5.90 -16.64 12.39
CA GLU A 54 -4.96 -16.33 11.32
C GLU A 54 -3.64 -15.81 11.89
N SER A 55 -2.54 -16.17 11.24
CA SER A 55 -1.16 -15.73 11.54
C SER A 55 -0.50 -15.04 10.36
N GLU A 56 -1.21 -14.94 9.25
CA GLU A 56 -0.82 -14.29 8.02
C GLU A 56 -1.91 -13.31 7.61
N ASP A 57 -1.59 -12.37 6.74
CA ASP A 57 -2.52 -11.38 6.22
C ASP A 57 -3.73 -12.05 5.57
N VAL A 58 -4.92 -11.49 5.85
CA VAL A 58 -6.17 -11.96 5.25
C VAL A 58 -6.56 -11.02 4.13
N GLU A 59 -6.57 -11.52 2.90
CA GLU A 59 -7.05 -10.80 1.73
C GLU A 59 -8.40 -11.33 1.28
N LYS A 60 -9.32 -10.42 1.02
CA LYS A 60 -10.64 -10.78 0.51
C LYS A 60 -11.11 -9.83 -0.57
N LYS A 61 -11.59 -10.43 -1.66
CA LYS A 61 -12.25 -9.71 -2.75
C LYS A 61 -13.74 -9.58 -2.46
N ILE A 62 -14.25 -8.36 -2.45
CA ILE A 62 -15.64 -8.05 -2.10
C ILE A 62 -16.29 -7.28 -3.22
N SER A 63 -17.49 -7.72 -3.65
CA SER A 63 -18.26 -7.01 -4.66
C SER A 63 -19.01 -5.83 -4.07
N LEU A 64 -18.80 -4.65 -4.65
CA LEU A 64 -19.42 -3.40 -4.23
C LEU A 64 -20.85 -3.25 -4.70
N THR A 65 -21.26 -4.01 -5.71
CA THR A 65 -22.58 -3.85 -6.37
C THR A 65 -23.75 -3.97 -5.39
N ASN A 66 -23.61 -4.86 -4.40
CA ASN A 66 -24.66 -5.10 -3.39
C ASN A 66 -24.57 -4.18 -2.17
N LEU A 67 -23.53 -3.34 -2.09
CA LEU A 67 -23.29 -2.43 -0.99
C LEU A 67 -23.70 -0.98 -1.32
N LEU A 68 -24.00 -0.72 -2.59
CA LEU A 68 -24.45 0.59 -3.04
C LEU A 68 -25.93 0.84 -2.65
N PRO A 69 -26.29 2.07 -2.31
CA PRO A 69 -27.70 2.46 -2.13
C PRO A 69 -28.53 2.28 -3.40
N ASP A 70 -29.83 2.21 -3.23
CA ASP A 70 -30.78 2.15 -4.35
C ASP A 70 -30.57 3.32 -5.32
N ASN A 71 -30.68 3.03 -6.62
CA ASN A 71 -30.48 4.00 -7.71
C ASN A 71 -29.09 4.64 -7.80
N VAL A 72 -28.08 4.03 -7.16
CA VAL A 72 -26.65 4.36 -7.33
C VAL A 72 -25.94 3.20 -8.02
N LYS A 73 -25.03 3.51 -8.95
CA LYS A 73 -24.25 2.53 -9.71
C LYS A 73 -22.80 3.01 -9.80
N LEU A 74 -21.89 2.07 -9.93
CA LEU A 74 -20.49 2.36 -10.27
C LEU A 74 -20.43 2.96 -11.68
N THR A 75 -19.52 3.92 -11.88
CA THR A 75 -19.19 4.41 -13.22
C THR A 75 -18.34 3.37 -13.97
N SER A 76 -18.27 3.49 -15.30
CA SER A 76 -17.55 2.51 -16.16
C SER A 76 -16.05 2.45 -15.92
N ASP A 77 -15.49 3.42 -15.26
CA ASP A 77 -14.08 3.56 -14.89
C ASP A 77 -13.78 3.10 -13.46
N SER A 78 -14.79 2.66 -12.72
CA SER A 78 -14.66 2.11 -11.38
C SER A 78 -14.68 0.58 -11.37
N SER A 79 -13.87 -0.03 -10.51
CA SER A 79 -13.91 -1.47 -10.26
C SER A 79 -15.21 -1.89 -9.58
N GLU A 80 -15.79 -3.00 -10.01
CA GLU A 80 -16.96 -3.61 -9.34
C GLU A 80 -16.59 -4.30 -8.04
N ASP A 81 -15.31 -4.61 -7.88
CA ASP A 81 -14.77 -5.31 -6.74
C ASP A 81 -13.71 -4.47 -6.04
N VAL A 82 -13.61 -4.65 -4.73
CA VAL A 82 -12.55 -4.12 -3.88
C VAL A 82 -11.82 -5.27 -3.19
N TRP A 83 -10.50 -5.18 -3.15
CA TRP A 83 -9.68 -6.03 -2.30
C TRP A 83 -9.58 -5.40 -0.92
N VAL A 84 -9.84 -6.19 0.11
CA VAL A 84 -9.65 -5.79 1.50
C VAL A 84 -8.56 -6.67 2.08
N THR A 85 -7.52 -6.03 2.60
CA THR A 85 -6.42 -6.69 3.30
C THR A 85 -6.47 -6.30 4.77
N VAL A 86 -6.50 -7.31 5.63
CA VAL A 86 -6.31 -7.15 7.08
C VAL A 86 -4.94 -7.71 7.41
N SER A 87 -4.01 -6.83 7.79
CA SER A 87 -2.66 -7.24 8.13
C SER A 87 -2.63 -7.94 9.49
N ILE A 88 -1.95 -9.07 9.55
CA ILE A 88 -1.74 -9.85 10.79
C ILE A 88 -0.25 -9.84 11.10
N LEU A 89 0.09 -9.25 12.23
CA LEU A 89 1.46 -8.99 12.64
C LEU A 89 1.84 -9.80 13.87
N PRO A 90 3.09 -10.24 14.01
CA PRO A 90 3.58 -10.74 15.30
C PRO A 90 3.38 -9.70 16.40
N ALA A 91 3.00 -10.12 17.60
CA ALA A 91 2.86 -9.23 18.73
C ALA A 91 4.18 -8.47 19.01
N GLY A 92 4.08 -7.19 19.32
CA GLY A 92 5.25 -6.33 19.51
C GLY A 92 5.90 -5.82 18.20
N SER A 93 5.24 -6.01 17.06
CA SER A 93 5.65 -5.39 15.79
C SER A 93 4.65 -4.35 15.31
N ARG A 94 5.08 -3.53 14.33
CA ARG A 94 4.23 -2.52 13.69
C ARG A 94 4.68 -2.33 12.23
N GLU A 95 3.73 -1.88 11.42
CA GLU A 95 3.95 -1.47 10.04
C GLU A 95 4.37 -0.01 9.97
N PHE A 96 5.36 0.25 9.14
CA PHE A 96 5.84 1.58 8.79
C PHE A 96 5.76 1.77 7.28
N GLU A 97 5.09 2.81 6.84
CA GLU A 97 5.06 3.22 5.44
C GLU A 97 6.30 4.04 5.12
N PHE A 98 7.20 3.51 4.28
CA PHE A 98 8.44 4.18 3.90
C PHE A 98 8.34 4.69 2.46
N PRO A 99 8.46 6.01 2.23
CA PRO A 99 8.38 6.61 0.90
C PRO A 99 9.49 6.10 -0.01
N THR A 100 9.15 5.58 -1.20
CA THR A 100 10.13 5.04 -2.15
C THR A 100 11.11 6.10 -2.66
N LYS A 101 10.73 7.37 -2.66
CA LYS A 101 11.64 8.50 -2.97
C LYS A 101 12.83 8.63 -2.01
N ASN A 102 12.74 8.04 -0.81
CA ASN A 102 13.79 8.05 0.21
C ASN A 102 14.70 6.81 0.13
N ILE A 103 14.40 5.86 -0.77
CA ILE A 103 15.22 4.67 -1.01
C ILE A 103 16.47 5.08 -1.78
N GLU A 104 17.64 4.76 -1.25
CA GLU A 104 18.91 4.94 -1.94
C GLU A 104 19.07 3.90 -3.06
N VAL A 105 19.32 4.37 -4.28
CA VAL A 105 19.55 3.50 -5.44
C VAL A 105 21.05 3.33 -5.64
N LYS A 106 21.59 2.17 -5.25
CA LYS A 106 22.99 1.79 -5.47
C LYS A 106 23.17 1.24 -6.89
N ASN A 107 24.36 1.44 -7.46
CA ASN A 107 24.74 0.91 -8.78
C ASN A 107 23.74 1.24 -9.91
N LYS A 108 23.12 2.43 -9.84
CA LYS A 108 22.19 2.89 -10.87
C LYS A 108 22.85 2.81 -12.25
N PRO A 109 22.20 2.15 -13.25
CA PRO A 109 22.71 2.12 -14.62
C PRO A 109 22.87 3.54 -15.19
N LYS A 110 23.98 3.78 -15.90
CA LYS A 110 24.26 5.08 -16.53
C LYS A 110 23.22 5.36 -17.63
N ASP A 111 22.84 6.63 -17.73
CA ASP A 111 21.92 7.12 -18.77
C ASP A 111 20.49 6.51 -18.72
N LEU A 112 20.15 5.80 -17.65
CA LEU A 112 18.82 5.24 -17.43
C LEU A 112 18.11 5.93 -16.25
N GLN A 113 16.79 5.99 -16.35
CA GLN A 113 15.91 6.42 -15.26
C GLN A 113 15.40 5.21 -14.49
N VAL A 114 15.21 5.39 -13.19
CA VAL A 114 14.64 4.39 -12.30
C VAL A 114 13.37 4.99 -11.71
N THR A 115 12.26 4.30 -11.90
CA THR A 115 10.95 4.68 -11.38
C THR A 115 10.45 3.55 -10.50
N PHE A 116 9.99 3.85 -9.30
CA PHE A 116 9.31 2.90 -8.44
C PHE A 116 7.84 2.79 -8.86
N GLU A 117 7.30 1.59 -8.89
CA GLU A 117 5.88 1.33 -9.22
C GLU A 117 4.94 1.88 -8.14
N THR A 118 5.38 1.90 -6.87
CA THR A 118 4.62 2.39 -5.73
C THR A 118 5.24 3.64 -5.12
N ALA A 119 4.42 4.51 -4.55
CA ALA A 119 4.89 5.72 -3.86
C ALA A 119 5.55 5.43 -2.51
N GLN A 120 5.24 4.29 -1.92
CA GLN A 120 5.76 3.84 -0.62
C GLN A 120 5.81 2.32 -0.57
N ILE A 121 6.68 1.80 0.29
CA ILE A 121 6.78 0.40 0.66
C ILE A 121 6.39 0.25 2.13
N GLU A 122 5.94 -0.92 2.48
CA GLU A 122 5.58 -1.30 3.83
C GLU A 122 6.74 -2.06 4.47
N VAL A 123 7.13 -1.64 5.66
CA VAL A 123 8.20 -2.26 6.44
C VAL A 123 7.65 -2.66 7.78
N ARG A 124 7.66 -3.96 8.08
CA ARG A 124 7.22 -4.50 9.36
C ARG A 124 8.42 -4.60 10.30
N ILE A 125 8.33 -3.89 11.43
CA ILE A 125 9.43 -3.76 12.40
C ILE A 125 8.94 -4.24 13.76
N LYS A 126 9.76 -5.01 14.46
CA LYS A 126 9.57 -5.46 15.83
C LYS A 126 10.70 -4.95 16.74
N SER A 127 10.40 -4.89 18.03
CA SER A 127 11.38 -4.64 19.08
C SER A 127 10.95 -5.33 20.36
N ASP A 128 11.89 -5.99 21.03
CA ASP A 128 11.63 -6.66 22.31
C ASP A 128 11.79 -5.70 23.51
N ASN A 129 12.57 -4.63 23.35
CA ASN A 129 13.05 -3.81 24.47
C ASN A 129 12.85 -2.31 24.29
N LYS A 130 12.31 -1.87 23.15
CA LYS A 130 12.11 -0.45 22.83
C LYS A 130 10.69 -0.18 22.37
N ASP A 131 10.25 1.03 22.58
CA ASP A 131 8.98 1.49 22.06
C ASP A 131 9.11 1.76 20.56
N LEU A 132 8.20 1.20 19.78
CA LEU A 132 8.12 1.45 18.34
C LEU A 132 7.67 2.89 18.02
N ASP A 133 7.08 3.60 18.99
CA ASP A 133 6.74 5.01 18.85
C ASP A 133 7.96 5.92 18.87
N ASP A 134 9.07 5.46 19.44
CA ASP A 134 10.35 6.20 19.44
C ASP A 134 11.07 6.13 18.07
N LEU A 135 10.68 5.19 17.19
CA LEU A 135 11.30 5.02 15.87
C LEU A 135 10.76 6.06 14.89
N ASN A 136 11.62 6.96 14.45
CA ASN A 136 11.28 7.96 13.45
C ASN A 136 11.53 7.44 12.04
N ASN A 137 10.45 7.33 11.26
CA ASN A 137 10.47 6.78 9.90
C ASN A 137 11.49 7.47 8.96
N ASP A 138 11.57 8.81 9.00
CA ASP A 138 12.42 9.57 8.08
C ASP A 138 13.90 9.62 8.49
N LYS A 139 14.23 9.38 9.77
CA LYS A 139 15.59 9.56 10.31
C LYS A 139 16.27 8.25 10.63
N ASP A 140 15.51 7.31 11.19
CA ASP A 140 16.05 6.11 11.80
C ASP A 140 15.97 4.90 10.87
N ILE A 141 15.02 4.89 9.93
CA ILE A 141 14.90 3.86 8.90
C ILE A 141 15.69 4.31 7.67
N LYS A 142 16.64 3.50 7.24
CA LYS A 142 17.35 3.69 5.97
C LYS A 142 17.07 2.51 5.07
N ALA A 143 16.77 2.81 3.82
CA ALA A 143 16.46 1.81 2.81
C ALA A 143 17.34 2.00 1.58
N SER A 144 17.81 0.90 1.00
CA SER A 144 18.56 0.94 -0.25
C SER A 144 18.25 -0.27 -1.12
N ILE A 145 18.35 -0.07 -2.43
CA ILE A 145 18.29 -1.14 -3.43
C ILE A 145 19.57 -1.15 -4.25
N ASP A 146 19.95 -2.33 -4.74
CA ASP A 146 21.12 -2.48 -5.61
C ASP A 146 20.66 -2.91 -7.01
N LEU A 147 21.03 -2.12 -8.01
CA LEU A 147 20.71 -2.36 -9.43
C LEU A 147 21.92 -2.81 -10.25
N ASP A 148 22.95 -3.37 -9.60
CA ASP A 148 24.13 -3.87 -10.33
C ASP A 148 23.76 -4.88 -11.41
N GLY A 149 24.30 -4.67 -12.61
CA GLY A 149 24.05 -5.52 -13.77
C GLY A 149 22.63 -5.45 -14.37
N LYS A 150 21.72 -4.64 -13.82
CA LYS A 150 20.37 -4.46 -14.36
C LYS A 150 20.40 -3.57 -15.62
N LYS A 151 19.48 -3.86 -16.55
CA LYS A 151 19.25 -3.12 -17.79
C LYS A 151 17.85 -2.56 -17.82
N GLU A 152 17.44 -2.00 -18.95
CA GLU A 152 16.03 -1.61 -19.16
C GLU A 152 15.08 -2.77 -18.90
N GLY A 153 13.99 -2.53 -18.19
CA GLY A 153 12.95 -3.51 -17.83
C GLY A 153 12.34 -3.25 -16.46
N SER A 154 11.36 -4.08 -16.11
CA SER A 154 10.74 -4.10 -14.78
C SER A 154 11.36 -5.20 -13.93
N TYR A 155 11.63 -4.89 -12.67
CA TYR A 155 12.29 -5.80 -11.73
C TYR A 155 11.67 -5.68 -10.35
N GLU A 156 11.41 -6.82 -9.73
CA GLU A 156 11.27 -6.90 -8.29
C GLU A 156 12.67 -7.02 -7.69
N VAL A 157 13.00 -6.13 -6.77
CA VAL A 157 14.33 -6.06 -6.14
C VAL A 157 14.22 -6.05 -4.62
N PRO A 158 15.13 -6.73 -3.91
CA PRO A 158 15.17 -6.67 -2.46
C PRO A 158 15.57 -5.27 -2.00
N VAL A 159 14.95 -4.83 -0.90
CA VAL A 159 15.26 -3.59 -0.23
C VAL A 159 16.07 -3.90 1.03
N GLU A 160 17.30 -3.42 1.09
CA GLU A 160 18.13 -3.51 2.29
C GLU A 160 17.65 -2.44 3.28
N ILE A 161 17.10 -2.87 4.41
CA ILE A 161 16.63 -2.00 5.49
C ILE A 161 17.68 -1.97 6.60
N VAL A 162 18.09 -0.78 7.00
CA VAL A 162 19.00 -0.55 8.12
C VAL A 162 18.26 0.19 9.22
N LEU A 163 18.21 -0.43 10.40
CA LEU A 163 17.51 0.06 11.58
C LEU A 163 18.52 0.35 12.70
N PRO A 164 18.17 1.21 13.68
CA PRO A 164 18.95 1.38 14.90
C PRO A 164 19.01 0.10 15.75
N ASP A 165 19.97 0.01 16.63
CA ASP A 165 20.11 -1.12 17.55
C ASP A 165 18.82 -1.37 18.35
N GLY A 166 18.40 -2.63 18.43
CA GLY A 166 17.23 -3.08 19.17
C GLY A 166 15.92 -3.07 18.38
N TYR A 167 15.98 -2.77 17.08
CA TYR A 167 14.86 -2.92 16.15
C TYR A 167 15.27 -3.91 15.05
N GLU A 168 14.31 -4.72 14.61
CA GLU A 168 14.52 -5.73 13.56
C GLU A 168 13.35 -5.73 12.59
N THR A 169 13.61 -6.00 11.31
CA THR A 169 12.55 -6.29 10.33
C THR A 169 11.95 -7.66 10.61
N VAL A 170 10.63 -7.77 10.46
CA VAL A 170 9.90 -9.04 10.63
C VAL A 170 10.11 -9.97 9.45
N GLU A 171 10.26 -9.37 8.25
CA GLU A 171 10.37 -10.09 6.98
C GLU A 171 11.27 -9.32 6.00
N ASP A 172 11.66 -10.01 4.92
CA ASP A 172 12.38 -9.39 3.81
C ASP A 172 11.43 -8.47 3.03
N VAL A 173 11.90 -7.29 2.67
CA VAL A 173 11.15 -6.28 1.93
C VAL A 173 11.62 -6.28 0.48
N THR A 174 10.69 -6.28 -0.46
CA THR A 174 10.97 -6.09 -1.90
C THR A 174 10.24 -4.87 -2.45
N THR A 175 10.66 -4.38 -3.60
CA THR A 175 9.97 -3.31 -4.33
C THR A 175 10.09 -3.52 -5.83
N GLU A 176 9.07 -3.08 -6.55
CA GLU A 176 9.08 -3.10 -8.01
C GLU A 176 9.64 -1.80 -8.56
N VAL A 177 10.60 -1.92 -9.48
CA VAL A 177 11.21 -0.79 -10.17
C VAL A 177 11.18 -0.98 -11.68
N VAL A 178 10.94 0.11 -12.39
CA VAL A 178 11.07 0.19 -13.85
C VAL A 178 12.33 0.98 -14.19
N ILE A 179 13.20 0.36 -14.97
CA ILE A 179 14.41 0.97 -15.52
C ILE A 179 14.16 1.27 -17.00
N SER A 180 14.22 2.52 -17.39
CA SER A 180 13.95 2.96 -18.78
C SER A 180 14.96 3.96 -19.27
N SER A 181 15.16 4.01 -20.59
CA SER A 181 15.88 5.12 -21.23
C SER A 181 15.05 6.40 -21.09
N GLY A 182 15.64 7.40 -20.44
CA GLY A 182 15.02 8.71 -20.31
C GLY A 182 14.86 9.36 -21.69
N THR A 183 13.71 9.22 -22.33
CA THR A 183 13.32 10.21 -23.34
C THR A 183 12.98 11.48 -22.58
N ALA A 184 13.89 12.46 -22.60
CA ALA A 184 13.53 13.82 -22.26
C ALA A 184 12.32 14.20 -23.13
N VAL A 185 11.15 14.37 -22.52
CA VAL A 185 10.04 15.06 -23.18
C VAL A 185 10.54 16.49 -23.34
N ASP A 186 11.01 16.79 -24.54
CA ASP A 186 11.39 18.15 -24.96
C ASP A 186 10.08 18.97 -25.06
N ASP A 187 9.75 19.65 -23.99
CA ASP A 187 8.61 20.56 -23.86
C ASP A 187 8.95 21.92 -24.49
N SER A 188 9.74 21.93 -25.55
CA SER A 188 10.04 23.12 -26.37
C SER A 188 9.29 23.07 -27.69
N LYS A 189 7.97 23.24 -27.68
CA LYS A 189 7.26 23.90 -28.79
C LYS A 189 6.54 25.12 -28.26
N GLU A 190 7.40 26.12 -28.02
CA GLU A 190 6.99 27.50 -27.96
C GLU A 190 6.30 27.90 -29.29
N ASN A 191 5.06 28.37 -29.15
CA ASN A 191 4.33 29.07 -30.18
C ASN A 191 5.14 30.20 -30.78
N LYS A 192 5.37 30.14 -32.06
CA LYS A 192 5.55 31.33 -32.94
C LYS A 192 4.61 31.17 -34.11
N GLU A 193 3.62 31.95 -34.11
CA GLU A 193 3.00 32.89 -35.07
C GLU A 193 1.49 32.96 -34.83
#